data_4c9dd5ee2a835dc83431818ded804f3a
#
_entry.id   4c9dd5ee2a835dc83431818ded804f3a
#
_cell.length_a   1.000
_cell.length_b   1.000
_cell.length_c   1.000
_cell.angle_alpha   90.00
_cell.angle_beta   90.00
_cell.angle_gamma   90.00
#
_symmetry.space_group_name_H-M   'P 1'
#
loop_
_entity.id
_entity.type
_entity.pdbx_description
1 polymer ?
#
loop_
_entity_poly.entity_id
_entity_poly.type
_entity_poly.pdbx_seq_one_letter_code
_entity_poly.pdbx_strand_id
1 'polypeptide(L)'
;FQESPSKRQAKQAISEPDVPEPKKEKKRTNNGAKKKTHPECEFETVEVEPNRPEFRPELTRHMCTCDVVRYSMVPMRFIKKIYKVKKYVQGSMVFKGSVPATPLLNSQYTSSFIAGLAELRYLHEMPLENAVEHFRSHGFDLDKGTAHKLVSKTKVQLENLYP
;
A
#
# COMPACT_ATOMS: atom_id res chain seq x y z
N PHE A 1 37.96 75.31 4.86
CA PHE A 1 38.88 74.39 5.55
C PHE A 1 38.56 73.01 5.21
N GLN A 2 39.49 72.37 4.49
CA GLN A 2 39.33 71.06 3.88
C GLN A 2 40.06 70.04 4.71
N GLU A 3 39.40 68.91 4.98
CA GLU A 3 40.12 67.73 5.39
C GLU A 3 39.81 66.56 4.42
N SER A 4 40.90 65.94 3.96
CA SER A 4 40.97 64.93 2.91
C SER A 4 40.66 63.54 3.46
N PRO A 5 40.06 62.64 2.65
CA PRO A 5 39.72 61.28 3.10
C PRO A 5 40.88 60.35 3.05
N SER A 6 41.04 59.61 4.11
CA SER A 6 42.00 58.54 4.34
C SER A 6 41.79 57.36 3.40
N LYS A 7 42.88 56.95 2.73
CA LYS A 7 42.96 55.72 1.89
C LYS A 7 42.84 54.48 2.75
N ARG A 8 41.77 53.76 2.61
CA ARG A 8 41.68 52.35 3.07
C ARG A 8 42.15 51.44 1.95
N GLN A 9 43.31 50.81 2.15
CA GLN A 9 43.82 49.72 1.31
C GLN A 9 42.93 48.52 1.46
N ALA A 10 42.32 48.08 0.36
CA ALA A 10 41.63 46.79 0.26
C ALA A 10 42.66 45.67 0.16
N LYS A 11 42.71 44.83 1.16
CA LYS A 11 43.38 43.53 1.09
C LYS A 11 42.50 42.62 0.23
N GLN A 12 42.97 42.27 -0.96
CA GLN A 12 42.41 41.15 -1.74
C GLN A 12 42.71 39.84 -1.03
N ALA A 13 41.68 39.23 -0.43
CA ALA A 13 41.74 37.86 0.01
C ALA A 13 41.54 36.97 -1.25
N ILE A 14 42.51 36.16 -1.53
CA ILE A 14 42.45 35.12 -2.56
C ILE A 14 41.46 34.05 -2.00
N SER A 15 40.28 33.97 -2.61
CA SER A 15 39.33 32.91 -2.33
C SER A 15 39.84 31.59 -2.93
N GLU A 16 40.06 30.61 -2.06
CA GLU A 16 40.29 29.23 -2.47
C GLU A 16 39.07 28.70 -3.28
N PRO A 17 39.29 27.82 -4.28
CA PRO A 17 38.18 27.26 -5.03
C PRO A 17 37.32 26.38 -4.13
N ASP A 18 36.04 26.73 -4.09
CA ASP A 18 34.96 26.03 -3.41
C ASP A 18 34.86 24.59 -3.98
N VAL A 19 35.38 23.62 -3.24
CA VAL A 19 35.23 22.21 -3.54
C VAL A 19 33.82 21.81 -3.09
N PRO A 20 32.92 21.41 -4.00
CA PRO A 20 31.56 21.05 -3.61
C PRO A 20 31.63 19.81 -2.69
N GLU A 21 31.22 19.99 -1.44
CA GLU A 21 31.04 18.88 -0.52
C GLU A 21 30.10 17.83 -1.12
N PRO A 22 30.42 16.54 -0.99
CA PRO A 22 29.53 15.47 -1.48
C PRO A 22 28.19 15.57 -0.78
N LYS A 23 27.13 15.88 -1.52
CA LYS A 23 25.75 15.90 -1.04
C LYS A 23 25.46 14.55 -0.41
N LYS A 24 25.34 14.52 0.92
CA LYS A 24 24.88 13.34 1.66
C LYS A 24 23.54 12.90 1.07
N GLU A 25 23.54 11.77 0.42
CA GLU A 25 22.33 11.12 -0.07
C GLU A 25 21.38 10.97 1.12
N LYS A 26 20.31 11.75 1.11
CA LYS A 26 19.21 11.57 2.07
C LYS A 26 18.64 10.18 1.80
N LYS A 27 18.99 9.20 2.64
CA LYS A 27 18.30 7.90 2.66
C LYS A 27 16.82 8.21 2.70
N ARG A 28 16.11 7.85 1.62
CA ARG A 28 14.65 7.90 1.58
C ARG A 28 14.16 6.98 2.70
N THR A 29 13.81 7.58 3.83
CA THR A 29 13.05 6.88 4.85
C THR A 29 11.73 6.53 4.21
N ASN A 30 11.52 5.25 3.94
CA ASN A 30 10.23 4.72 3.52
C ASN A 30 9.26 4.95 4.70
N ASN A 31 8.64 6.12 4.73
CA ASN A 31 7.48 6.39 5.57
C ASN A 31 6.28 5.66 4.95
N GLY A 32 6.43 4.35 4.76
CA GLY A 32 5.30 3.49 4.46
C GLY A 32 4.30 3.65 5.58
N ALA A 33 3.15 4.25 5.27
CA ALA A 33 2.06 4.33 6.22
C ALA A 33 1.85 2.94 6.84
N LYS A 34 2.01 2.83 8.16
CA LYS A 34 1.82 1.56 8.87
C LYS A 34 0.43 1.05 8.50
N LYS A 35 0.37 -0.11 7.87
CA LYS A 35 -0.90 -0.75 7.54
C LYS A 35 -1.66 -0.92 8.84
N LYS A 36 -2.88 -0.35 8.92
CA LYS A 36 -3.74 -0.56 10.08
C LYS A 36 -4.01 -2.05 10.23
N THR A 37 -3.79 -2.56 11.41
CA THR A 37 -4.20 -3.92 11.78
C THR A 37 -5.59 -3.84 12.39
N HIS A 38 -6.47 -4.74 11.99
CA HIS A 38 -7.82 -4.85 12.55
C HIS A 38 -7.84 -6.11 13.45
N PRO A 39 -7.49 -5.96 14.74
CA PRO A 39 -7.34 -7.12 15.64
C PRO A 39 -8.66 -7.84 15.93
N GLU A 40 -9.77 -7.14 15.81
CA GLU A 40 -11.11 -7.67 16.09
C GLU A 40 -11.72 -8.48 14.95
N CYS A 41 -11.08 -8.47 13.76
CA CYS A 41 -11.56 -9.27 12.65
C CYS A 41 -11.18 -10.74 12.81
N GLU A 42 -12.10 -11.63 12.48
CA GLU A 42 -11.77 -13.03 12.27
C GLU A 42 -10.70 -13.15 11.19
N PHE A 43 -9.77 -14.08 11.36
CA PHE A 43 -8.74 -14.31 10.37
C PHE A 43 -8.80 -15.74 9.84
N GLU A 44 -8.56 -15.86 8.55
CA GLU A 44 -8.43 -17.12 7.83
C GLU A 44 -7.03 -17.18 7.22
N THR A 45 -6.31 -18.27 7.46
CA THR A 45 -4.98 -18.47 6.86
C THR A 45 -5.10 -19.46 5.72
N VAL A 46 -4.65 -19.04 4.54
CA VAL A 46 -4.63 -19.86 3.33
C VAL A 46 -3.19 -20.03 2.87
N GLU A 47 -2.70 -21.27 2.78
CA GLU A 47 -1.41 -21.55 2.18
C GLU A 47 -1.54 -21.55 0.66
N VAL A 48 -0.65 -20.85 0.00
CA VAL A 48 -0.65 -20.70 -1.46
C VAL A 48 0.66 -21.19 -2.04
N GLU A 49 0.56 -22.26 -2.81
CA GLU A 49 1.69 -22.83 -3.54
C GLU A 49 1.73 -22.34 -5.00
N PRO A 50 2.89 -22.40 -5.66
CA PRO A 50 3.00 -22.06 -7.07
C PRO A 50 2.16 -23.02 -7.92
N ASN A 51 1.27 -22.47 -8.74
CA ASN A 51 0.46 -23.24 -9.69
C ASN A 51 0.97 -22.99 -11.12
N ARG A 52 2.17 -23.48 -11.43
CA ARG A 52 2.75 -23.43 -12.77
C ARG A 52 3.13 -24.84 -13.22
N PRO A 53 2.91 -25.20 -14.48
CA PRO A 53 3.21 -26.55 -14.99
C PRO A 53 4.71 -26.91 -14.90
N GLU A 54 5.57 -25.90 -14.88
CA GLU A 54 7.03 -26.06 -14.78
C GLU A 54 7.51 -26.25 -13.32
N PHE A 55 6.63 -26.02 -12.35
CA PHE A 55 6.97 -26.16 -10.93
C PHE A 55 7.02 -27.64 -10.54
N ARG A 56 8.21 -28.11 -10.17
CA ARG A 56 8.45 -29.47 -9.66
C ARG A 56 8.95 -29.37 -8.22
N PRO A 57 8.12 -29.76 -7.22
CA PRO A 57 8.49 -29.66 -5.80
C PRO A 57 9.80 -30.40 -5.48
N GLU A 58 10.03 -31.53 -6.16
CA GLU A 58 11.20 -32.41 -5.94
C GLU A 58 12.53 -31.75 -6.32
N LEU A 59 12.51 -30.82 -7.29
CA LEU A 59 13.70 -30.12 -7.80
C LEU A 59 13.85 -28.70 -7.25
N THR A 60 12.92 -28.27 -6.40
CA THR A 60 12.88 -26.88 -5.89
C THR A 60 13.27 -26.79 -4.43
N ARG A 61 14.02 -25.76 -4.09
CA ARG A 61 14.34 -25.40 -2.71
C ARG A 61 13.39 -24.29 -2.24
N HIS A 62 12.75 -24.51 -1.09
CA HIS A 62 11.97 -23.44 -0.42
C HIS A 62 12.90 -22.26 -0.10
N MET A 63 12.52 -21.07 -0.51
CA MET A 63 13.29 -19.86 -0.31
C MET A 63 12.77 -19.05 0.89
N CYS A 64 11.50 -18.67 0.84
CA CYS A 64 10.84 -17.94 1.92
C CYS A 64 9.32 -18.01 1.77
N THR A 65 8.63 -17.75 2.87
CA THR A 65 7.17 -17.57 2.89
C THR A 65 6.87 -16.09 3.10
N CYS A 66 5.98 -15.53 2.32
CA CYS A 66 5.56 -14.14 2.45
C CYS A 66 4.07 -14.08 2.75
N ASP A 67 3.69 -13.28 3.74
CA ASP A 67 2.30 -13.08 4.10
C ASP A 67 1.68 -11.96 3.25
N VAL A 68 0.56 -12.28 2.62
CA VAL A 68 -0.25 -11.32 1.90
C VAL A 68 -1.61 -11.24 2.57
N VAL A 69 -1.94 -10.09 3.11
CA VAL A 69 -3.20 -9.87 3.83
C VAL A 69 -4.27 -9.34 2.87
N ARG A 70 -5.46 -9.92 2.93
CA ARG A 70 -6.67 -9.45 2.24
C ARG A 70 -7.82 -9.36 3.23
N TYR A 71 -8.63 -8.33 3.13
CA TYR A 71 -9.85 -8.19 3.90
C TYR A 71 -11.04 -8.52 3.02
N SER A 72 -11.89 -9.40 3.52
CA SER A 72 -13.14 -9.82 2.88
C SER A 72 -14.30 -9.45 3.77
N MET A 73 -15.44 -9.15 3.19
CA MET A 73 -16.68 -8.96 3.90
C MET A 73 -17.67 -10.03 3.46
N VAL A 74 -18.22 -10.71 4.44
CA VAL A 74 -19.45 -11.50 4.29
C VAL A 74 -20.52 -10.68 4.98
N PRO A 75 -21.79 -10.64 4.53
CA PRO A 75 -22.81 -9.81 5.17
C PRO A 75 -22.72 -9.86 6.70
N MET A 76 -22.52 -8.68 7.32
CA MET A 76 -22.35 -8.48 8.76
C MET A 76 -21.06 -9.04 9.41
N ARG A 77 -20.09 -9.56 8.64
CA ARG A 77 -18.83 -10.09 9.20
C ARG A 77 -17.63 -9.66 8.37
N PHE A 78 -16.56 -9.23 9.04
CA PHE A 78 -15.29 -8.88 8.39
C PHE A 78 -14.27 -9.98 8.65
N ILE A 79 -13.67 -10.49 7.57
CA ILE A 79 -12.70 -11.60 7.64
C ILE A 79 -11.35 -11.11 7.13
N LYS A 80 -10.32 -11.24 7.94
CA LYS A 80 -8.94 -10.99 7.56
C LYS A 80 -8.33 -12.26 6.95
N LYS A 81 -8.21 -12.32 5.63
CA LYS A 81 -7.56 -13.44 4.92
C LYS A 81 -6.06 -13.23 4.85
N ILE A 82 -5.29 -14.13 5.41
CA ILE A 82 -3.82 -14.12 5.37
C ILE A 82 -3.37 -15.20 4.40
N TYR A 83 -2.85 -14.79 3.25
CA TYR A 83 -2.27 -15.71 2.26
C TYR A 83 -0.78 -15.88 2.54
N LYS A 84 -0.37 -17.06 2.99
CA LYS A 84 1.04 -17.43 3.14
C LYS A 84 1.58 -17.91 1.80
N VAL A 85 2.22 -17.01 1.08
CA VAL A 85 2.73 -17.28 -0.27
C VAL A 85 4.12 -17.87 -0.19
N LYS A 86 4.24 -19.13 -0.51
CA LYS A 86 5.52 -19.84 -0.58
C LYS A 86 6.27 -19.46 -1.85
N LYS A 87 7.56 -19.25 -1.74
CA LYS A 87 8.48 -18.98 -2.85
C LYS A 87 9.53 -20.07 -2.90
N TYR A 88 9.79 -20.56 -4.10
CA TYR A 88 10.76 -21.62 -4.36
C TYR A 88 11.75 -21.19 -5.43
N VAL A 89 12.95 -21.74 -5.37
CA VAL A 89 14.02 -21.52 -6.34
C VAL A 89 14.38 -22.83 -7.00
N GLN A 90 14.47 -22.82 -8.33
CA GLN A 90 14.96 -23.93 -9.15
C GLN A 90 16.01 -23.36 -10.12
N GLY A 91 17.28 -23.57 -9.82
CA GLY A 91 18.37 -22.94 -10.56
C GLY A 91 18.29 -21.42 -10.47
N SER A 92 18.16 -20.75 -11.62
CA SER A 92 17.99 -19.29 -11.71
C SER A 92 16.53 -18.82 -11.70
N MET A 93 15.57 -19.74 -11.75
CA MET A 93 14.14 -19.41 -11.79
C MET A 93 13.52 -19.35 -10.40
N VAL A 94 12.64 -18.33 -10.19
CA VAL A 94 11.90 -18.16 -8.94
C VAL A 94 10.41 -18.44 -9.20
N PHE A 95 9.85 -19.38 -8.48
CA PHE A 95 8.43 -19.70 -8.48
C PHE A 95 7.75 -19.13 -7.26
N LYS A 96 6.64 -18.42 -7.45
CA LYS A 96 5.85 -17.79 -6.40
C LYS A 96 4.39 -18.20 -6.54
N GLY A 97 3.74 -18.52 -5.43
CA GLY A 97 2.30 -18.76 -5.39
C GLY A 97 1.51 -17.53 -5.86
N SER A 98 0.39 -17.76 -6.53
CA SER A 98 -0.50 -16.70 -7.01
C SER A 98 -1.61 -16.42 -6.02
N VAL A 99 -1.74 -15.19 -5.57
CA VAL A 99 -2.84 -14.72 -4.72
C VAL A 99 -3.99 -14.24 -5.62
N PRO A 100 -5.26 -14.51 -5.27
CA PRO A 100 -6.40 -13.99 -6.03
C PRO A 100 -6.30 -12.48 -6.27
N ALA A 101 -6.60 -12.07 -7.50
CA ALA A 101 -6.58 -10.66 -7.86
C ALA A 101 -7.63 -9.87 -7.06
N THR A 102 -7.30 -8.63 -6.73
CA THR A 102 -8.25 -7.67 -6.16
C THR A 102 -8.82 -6.79 -7.27
N PRO A 103 -10.08 -6.36 -7.18
CA PRO A 103 -10.68 -5.53 -8.23
C PRO A 103 -9.98 -4.19 -8.40
N LEU A 104 -9.39 -3.66 -7.35
CA LEU A 104 -8.60 -2.43 -7.39
C LEU A 104 -7.12 -2.77 -7.30
N LEU A 105 -6.32 -2.19 -8.20
CA LEU A 105 -4.89 -2.39 -8.24
C LEU A 105 -4.22 -2.01 -6.91
N ASN A 106 -3.35 -2.88 -6.41
CA ASN A 106 -2.64 -2.72 -5.13
C ASN A 106 -3.55 -2.55 -3.90
N SER A 107 -4.80 -2.97 -4.00
CA SER A 107 -5.74 -2.97 -2.87
C SER A 107 -5.57 -4.21 -2.01
N GLN A 108 -5.79 -4.06 -0.72
CA GLN A 108 -5.92 -5.18 0.23
C GLN A 108 -7.39 -5.58 0.45
N TYR A 109 -8.33 -4.91 -0.22
CA TYR A 109 -9.76 -5.16 -0.08
C TYR A 109 -10.24 -6.06 -1.22
N THR A 110 -11.00 -7.10 -0.87
CA THR A 110 -11.58 -8.03 -1.84
C THR A 110 -12.78 -7.41 -2.54
N SER A 111 -13.25 -8.06 -3.62
CA SER A 111 -14.47 -7.65 -4.32
C SER A 111 -15.69 -7.60 -3.41
N SER A 112 -15.85 -8.59 -2.51
CA SER A 112 -16.97 -8.61 -1.55
C SER A 112 -16.95 -7.42 -0.60
N PHE A 113 -15.77 -6.98 -0.13
CA PHE A 113 -15.65 -5.79 0.71
C PHE A 113 -16.07 -4.52 -0.03
N ILE A 114 -15.58 -4.37 -1.25
CA ILE A 114 -15.87 -3.19 -2.09
C ILE A 114 -17.35 -3.17 -2.48
N ALA A 115 -17.92 -4.33 -2.82
CA ALA A 115 -19.34 -4.47 -3.16
C ALA A 115 -20.23 -4.07 -1.97
N GLY A 116 -19.92 -4.56 -0.75
CA GLY A 116 -20.69 -4.19 0.42
C GLY A 116 -20.60 -2.71 0.78
N LEU A 117 -19.43 -2.07 0.59
CA LEU A 117 -19.30 -0.63 0.78
C LEU A 117 -20.12 0.14 -0.28
N ALA A 118 -20.11 -0.32 -1.53
CA ALA A 118 -20.91 0.27 -2.60
C ALA A 118 -22.40 0.06 -2.38
N GLU A 119 -22.83 -1.10 -1.90
CA GLU A 119 -24.21 -1.38 -1.54
C GLU A 119 -24.73 -0.42 -0.47
N LEU A 120 -24.00 -0.25 0.63
CA LEU A 120 -24.37 0.72 1.67
C LEU A 120 -24.49 2.14 1.09
N ARG A 121 -23.58 2.53 0.22
CA ARG A 121 -23.54 3.89 -0.34
C ARG A 121 -24.62 4.15 -1.36
N TYR A 122 -24.88 3.21 -2.28
CA TYR A 122 -25.72 3.45 -3.45
C TYR A 122 -27.09 2.78 -3.36
N LEU A 123 -27.19 1.60 -2.78
CA LEU A 123 -28.47 0.91 -2.61
C LEU A 123 -29.23 1.42 -1.38
N HIS A 124 -28.50 1.61 -0.28
CA HIS A 124 -29.09 2.11 0.96
C HIS A 124 -28.96 3.62 1.15
N GLU A 125 -28.41 4.33 0.14
CA GLU A 125 -28.23 5.79 0.14
C GLU A 125 -27.53 6.34 1.38
N MET A 126 -26.76 5.49 2.07
CA MET A 126 -26.12 5.82 3.34
C MET A 126 -24.98 6.83 3.11
N PRO A 127 -24.92 7.94 3.85
CA PRO A 127 -23.75 8.82 3.86
C PRO A 127 -22.48 8.02 4.19
N LEU A 128 -21.35 8.33 3.52
CA LEU A 128 -20.14 7.53 3.66
C LEU A 128 -19.59 7.54 5.10
N GLU A 129 -19.81 8.62 5.82
CA GLU A 129 -19.50 8.72 7.24
C GLU A 129 -20.25 7.68 8.07
N ASN A 130 -21.56 7.54 7.82
CA ASN A 130 -22.40 6.58 8.49
C ASN A 130 -22.03 5.14 8.13
N ALA A 131 -21.64 4.90 6.87
CA ALA A 131 -21.14 3.59 6.44
C ALA A 131 -19.83 3.22 7.15
N VAL A 132 -18.92 4.18 7.34
CA VAL A 132 -17.69 3.99 8.10
C VAL A 132 -17.99 3.69 9.58
N GLU A 133 -18.93 4.41 10.17
CA GLU A 133 -19.36 4.17 11.57
C GLU A 133 -20.06 2.81 11.72
N HIS A 134 -20.87 2.43 10.75
CA HIS A 134 -21.47 1.10 10.68
C HIS A 134 -20.40 0.00 10.63
N PHE A 135 -19.32 0.19 9.84
CA PHE A 135 -18.22 -0.77 9.83
C PHE A 135 -17.50 -0.84 11.17
N ARG A 136 -17.30 0.32 11.81
CA ARG A 136 -16.68 0.40 13.13
C ARG A 136 -17.51 -0.33 14.21
N SER A 137 -18.83 -0.19 14.18
CA SER A 137 -19.72 -0.90 15.12
C SER A 137 -19.67 -2.44 14.96
N HIS A 138 -19.23 -2.92 13.79
CA HIS A 138 -19.00 -4.34 13.50
C HIS A 138 -17.52 -4.76 13.61
N GLY A 139 -16.70 -3.98 14.32
CA GLY A 139 -15.30 -4.32 14.61
C GLY A 139 -14.31 -4.01 13.47
N PHE A 140 -14.70 -3.24 12.44
CA PHE A 140 -13.81 -2.88 11.35
C PHE A 140 -13.58 -1.37 11.24
N ASP A 141 -12.45 -0.89 11.73
CA ASP A 141 -12.09 0.52 11.68
C ASP A 141 -11.56 0.94 10.28
N LEU A 142 -12.46 1.36 9.42
CA LEU A 142 -12.15 1.92 8.11
C LEU A 142 -11.94 3.42 8.22
N ASP A 143 -10.83 3.92 7.70
CA ASP A 143 -10.58 5.35 7.60
C ASP A 143 -11.44 6.02 6.52
N LYS A 144 -12.03 7.19 6.82
CA LYS A 144 -12.89 7.94 5.88
C LYS A 144 -12.19 8.21 4.54
N GLY A 145 -10.93 8.64 4.57
CA GLY A 145 -10.17 8.90 3.35
C GLY A 145 -9.96 7.66 2.51
N THR A 146 -9.81 6.49 3.15
CA THR A 146 -9.72 5.19 2.47
C THR A 146 -11.07 4.81 1.86
N ALA A 147 -12.17 4.99 2.59
CA ALA A 147 -13.52 4.73 2.10
C ALA A 147 -13.83 5.57 0.84
N HIS A 148 -13.54 6.87 0.88
CA HIS A 148 -13.70 7.76 -0.28
C HIS A 148 -12.87 7.30 -1.48
N LYS A 149 -11.61 6.93 -1.28
CA LYS A 149 -10.72 6.43 -2.35
C LYS A 149 -11.25 5.12 -2.97
N LEU A 150 -11.78 4.21 -2.14
CA LEU A 150 -12.35 2.96 -2.63
C LEU A 150 -13.58 3.24 -3.49
N VAL A 151 -14.53 4.02 -3.00
CA VAL A 151 -15.75 4.37 -3.73
C VAL A 151 -15.43 5.09 -5.04
N SER A 152 -14.54 6.09 -5.02
CA SER A 152 -14.16 6.83 -6.22
C SER A 152 -13.51 5.95 -7.28
N LYS A 153 -12.59 5.07 -6.88
CA LYS A 153 -11.94 4.13 -7.82
C LYS A 153 -12.92 3.11 -8.38
N THR A 154 -13.85 2.63 -7.55
CA THR A 154 -14.90 1.71 -7.99
C THR A 154 -15.82 2.38 -9.01
N LYS A 155 -16.21 3.64 -8.75
CA LYS A 155 -17.00 4.42 -9.70
C LYS A 155 -16.34 4.49 -11.08
N VAL A 156 -15.08 4.87 -11.14
CA VAL A 156 -14.31 4.95 -12.41
C VAL A 156 -14.25 3.59 -13.12
N GLN A 157 -14.12 2.48 -12.39
CA GLN A 157 -14.12 1.15 -13.01
C GLN A 157 -15.49 0.78 -13.56
N LEU A 158 -16.58 1.12 -12.86
CA LEU A 158 -17.94 0.86 -13.31
C LEU A 158 -18.31 1.72 -14.52
N GLU A 159 -17.88 2.98 -14.57
CA GLU A 159 -18.07 3.86 -15.74
C GLU A 159 -17.44 3.30 -17.02
N ASN A 160 -16.31 2.58 -16.89
CA ASN A 160 -15.68 1.90 -18.04
C ASN A 160 -16.44 0.64 -18.51
N LEU A 161 -17.32 0.08 -17.69
CA LEU A 161 -18.12 -1.09 -18.04
C LEU A 161 -19.49 -0.72 -18.63
N TYR A 162 -19.98 0.48 -18.34
CA TYR A 162 -21.25 1.01 -18.79
C TYR A 162 -21.01 2.39 -19.45
N PRO A 163 -20.58 2.41 -20.74
CA PRO A 163 -20.36 3.64 -21.49
C PRO A 163 -21.65 4.39 -21.74
#